data_ead11dbb09cb02c5ea9f12d0ec2ad488
#
_entry.id   ead11dbb09cb02c5ea9f12d0ec2ad488
#
_cell.length_a   1.000
_cell.length_b   1.000
_cell.length_c   1.000
_cell.angle_alpha   90.00
_cell.angle_beta   90.00
_cell.angle_gamma   90.00
#
_symmetry.space_group_name_H-M   'P 1'
#
loop_
_entity.id
_entity.type
_entity.pdbx_description
1 polymer ?
#
loop_
_entity_poly.entity_id
_entity_poly.type
_entity_poly.pdbx_seq_one_letter_code
_entity_poly.pdbx_strand_id
1 'polypeptide(L)'
;MYRGLLLVLALVLGTPATANAETVAQTLRQFGLLGTWADDCSQPAANNNFHTVYEPLKNGNVRRTYYNAPGKIYNQYELQRVNRVSSDQVFYSQKGSAGRIDVVLIVTGNRYHVLSSQNQDGKVYVRDGRFTEHAGDGKSAGLESPWQTKCND
;
A
#
# COMPACT_ATOMS: atom_id res chain seq x y z
N MET A 1 23.77 -55.54 44.59
CA MET A 1 22.55 -55.38 43.84
C MET A 1 22.49 -53.92 43.37
N TYR A 2 22.97 -53.58 42.12
CA TYR A 2 22.92 -52.24 41.54
C TYR A 2 21.79 -52.18 40.52
N ARG A 3 20.76 -51.37 40.82
CA ARG A 3 19.68 -51.08 39.87
C ARG A 3 20.10 -49.89 38.99
N GLY A 4 20.42 -50.17 37.72
CA GLY A 4 20.71 -49.16 36.71
C GLY A 4 19.42 -48.42 36.28
N LEU A 5 19.39 -47.12 36.48
CA LEU A 5 18.32 -46.23 36.02
C LEU A 5 18.65 -45.76 34.59
N LEU A 6 17.97 -46.29 33.57
CA LEU A 6 18.09 -45.86 32.20
C LEU A 6 17.27 -44.55 32.02
N LEU A 7 17.98 -43.44 31.85
CA LEU A 7 17.40 -42.16 31.49
C LEU A 7 17.20 -42.12 29.95
N VAL A 8 15.96 -42.22 29.50
CA VAL A 8 15.61 -42.06 28.09
C VAL A 8 15.48 -40.57 27.80
N LEU A 9 16.45 -39.99 27.09
CA LEU A 9 16.45 -38.62 26.66
C LEU A 9 15.65 -38.54 25.35
N ALA A 10 14.38 -38.08 25.40
CA ALA A 10 13.56 -37.84 24.23
C ALA A 10 14.00 -36.53 23.53
N LEU A 11 14.70 -36.66 22.40
CA LEU A 11 14.98 -35.52 21.50
C LEU A 11 13.67 -35.10 20.79
N VAL A 12 13.12 -33.97 21.20
CA VAL A 12 12.03 -33.31 20.47
C VAL A 12 12.66 -32.57 19.29
N LEU A 13 12.61 -33.18 18.10
CA LEU A 13 12.98 -32.53 16.84
C LEU A 13 11.87 -31.52 16.49
N GLY A 14 12.05 -30.28 16.93
CA GLY A 14 11.21 -29.15 16.49
C GLY A 14 11.42 -28.92 15.00
N THR A 15 10.40 -29.17 14.15
CA THR A 15 10.41 -28.78 12.74
C THR A 15 10.47 -27.26 12.64
N PRO A 16 11.44 -26.65 11.92
CA PRO A 16 11.44 -25.22 11.70
C PRO A 16 10.19 -24.87 10.89
N ALA A 17 9.28 -24.07 11.47
CA ALA A 17 8.19 -23.46 10.74
C ALA A 17 8.83 -22.46 9.75
N THR A 18 8.76 -22.76 8.45
CA THR A 18 9.13 -21.81 7.39
C THR A 18 8.13 -20.67 7.43
N ALA A 19 8.50 -19.55 8.05
CA ALA A 19 7.74 -18.31 7.95
C ALA A 19 7.79 -17.85 6.49
N ASN A 20 6.74 -18.10 5.72
CA ASN A 20 6.60 -17.51 4.40
C ASN A 20 6.51 -16.00 4.56
N ALA A 21 7.42 -15.25 3.90
CA ALA A 21 7.37 -13.80 3.87
C ALA A 21 6.00 -13.35 3.31
N GLU A 22 5.37 -12.41 4.00
CA GLU A 22 4.08 -11.89 3.60
C GLU A 22 4.20 -11.15 2.26
N THR A 23 3.26 -11.42 1.35
CA THR A 23 3.24 -10.75 0.04
C THR A 23 2.68 -9.32 0.15
N VAL A 24 2.98 -8.48 -0.84
CA VAL A 24 2.43 -7.12 -0.95
C VAL A 24 0.89 -7.16 -0.88
N ALA A 25 0.26 -8.08 -1.62
CA ALA A 25 -1.19 -8.24 -1.63
C ALA A 25 -1.78 -8.66 -0.27
N GLN A 26 -1.07 -9.52 0.48
CA GLN A 26 -1.50 -9.93 1.82
C GLN A 26 -1.46 -8.76 2.81
N THR A 27 -0.34 -8.01 2.84
CA THR A 27 -0.22 -6.85 3.71
C THR A 27 -1.27 -5.78 3.38
N LEU A 28 -1.46 -5.43 2.10
CA LEU A 28 -2.46 -4.42 1.72
C LEU A 28 -3.89 -4.89 2.01
N ARG A 29 -4.18 -6.20 1.93
CA ARG A 29 -5.48 -6.75 2.33
C ARG A 29 -5.75 -6.54 3.82
N GLN A 30 -4.74 -6.71 4.69
CA GLN A 30 -4.88 -6.48 6.14
C GLN A 30 -5.17 -5.01 6.47
N PHE A 31 -4.67 -4.06 5.67
CA PHE A 31 -5.03 -2.64 5.75
C PHE A 31 -6.38 -2.32 5.09
N GLY A 32 -7.06 -3.30 4.49
CA GLY A 32 -8.31 -3.08 3.76
C GLY A 32 -8.15 -2.31 2.45
N LEU A 33 -6.92 -2.14 1.93
CA LEU A 33 -6.61 -1.28 0.78
C LEU A 33 -6.97 -1.88 -0.59
N LEU A 34 -7.17 -3.19 -0.71
CA LEU A 34 -7.57 -3.78 -1.99
C LEU A 34 -8.99 -3.35 -2.38
N GLY A 35 -9.23 -3.10 -3.68
CA GLY A 35 -10.50 -2.65 -4.24
C GLY A 35 -10.45 -1.21 -4.74
N THR A 36 -11.62 -0.60 -4.91
CA THR A 36 -11.83 0.72 -5.52
C THR A 36 -11.94 1.81 -4.47
N TRP A 37 -11.35 2.96 -4.74
CA TRP A 37 -11.31 4.14 -3.88
C TRP A 37 -11.56 5.39 -4.70
N ALA A 38 -12.31 6.36 -4.15
CA ALA A 38 -12.57 7.65 -4.78
C ALA A 38 -12.80 8.74 -3.73
N ASP A 39 -12.76 10.00 -4.14
CA ASP A 39 -13.22 11.11 -3.31
C ASP A 39 -14.74 11.02 -3.12
N ASP A 40 -15.48 10.72 -4.20
CA ASP A 40 -16.92 10.46 -4.21
C ASP A 40 -17.23 9.20 -5.02
N CYS A 41 -17.56 8.11 -4.33
CA CYS A 41 -17.89 6.83 -4.96
C CYS A 41 -19.23 6.83 -5.71
N SER A 42 -20.11 7.82 -5.46
CA SER A 42 -21.41 7.93 -6.15
C SER A 42 -21.29 8.55 -7.55
N GLN A 43 -20.15 9.17 -7.84
CA GLN A 43 -19.86 9.83 -9.11
C GLN A 43 -18.89 9.00 -9.96
N PRO A 44 -18.98 9.06 -11.27
CA PRO A 44 -18.01 8.41 -12.16
C PRO A 44 -16.61 9.04 -12.00
N ALA A 45 -15.59 8.28 -12.41
CA ALA A 45 -14.24 8.79 -12.48
C ALA A 45 -14.17 10.04 -13.35
N ALA A 46 -13.48 11.09 -12.87
CA ALA A 46 -13.29 12.38 -13.54
C ALA A 46 -11.95 13.00 -13.11
N ASN A 47 -11.54 14.11 -13.77
CA ASN A 47 -10.30 14.81 -13.42
C ASN A 47 -10.28 15.39 -11.99
N ASN A 48 -11.44 15.63 -11.41
CA ASN A 48 -11.61 16.07 -10.01
C ASN A 48 -12.16 14.98 -9.10
N ASN A 49 -12.30 13.75 -9.58
CA ASN A 49 -12.74 12.59 -8.83
C ASN A 49 -12.02 11.33 -9.36
N PHE A 50 -10.73 11.19 -9.06
CA PHE A 50 -9.99 10.03 -9.51
C PHE A 50 -10.50 8.76 -8.80
N HIS A 51 -10.77 7.72 -9.59
CA HIS A 51 -10.94 6.40 -9.03
C HIS A 51 -9.58 5.67 -9.00
N THR A 52 -9.20 5.20 -7.83
CA THR A 52 -7.98 4.44 -7.60
C THR A 52 -8.34 2.98 -7.33
N VAL A 53 -7.79 2.05 -8.12
CA VAL A 53 -8.05 0.62 -7.95
C VAL A 53 -6.77 -0.09 -7.54
N TYR A 54 -6.81 -0.83 -6.43
CA TYR A 54 -5.74 -1.72 -5.97
C TYR A 54 -6.13 -3.17 -6.26
N GLU A 55 -5.49 -3.78 -7.25
CA GLU A 55 -5.75 -5.13 -7.75
C GLU A 55 -4.58 -6.06 -7.44
N PRO A 56 -4.80 -7.22 -6.76
CA PRO A 56 -3.74 -8.18 -6.53
C PRO A 56 -3.32 -8.88 -7.83
N LEU A 57 -2.01 -9.05 -8.02
CA LEU A 57 -1.41 -9.75 -9.13
C LEU A 57 -1.04 -11.19 -8.74
N LYS A 58 -0.89 -12.06 -9.74
CA LYS A 58 -0.52 -13.49 -9.55
C LYS A 58 0.85 -13.68 -8.88
N ASN A 59 1.76 -12.73 -9.05
CA ASN A 59 3.11 -12.74 -8.43
C ASN A 59 3.12 -12.27 -6.97
N GLY A 60 1.96 -11.96 -6.38
CA GLY A 60 1.84 -11.45 -5.01
C GLY A 60 2.01 -9.93 -4.88
N ASN A 61 2.36 -9.22 -5.94
CA ASN A 61 2.37 -7.76 -6.00
C ASN A 61 0.94 -7.21 -6.14
N VAL A 62 0.81 -5.89 -6.17
CA VAL A 62 -0.47 -5.20 -6.38
C VAL A 62 -0.31 -4.18 -7.50
N ARG A 63 -1.27 -4.16 -8.42
CA ARG A 63 -1.42 -3.09 -9.40
C ARG A 63 -2.27 -1.98 -8.81
N ARG A 64 -1.79 -0.74 -8.91
CA ARG A 64 -2.53 0.47 -8.57
C ARG A 64 -2.81 1.26 -9.83
N THR A 65 -4.09 1.39 -10.17
CA THR A 65 -4.52 2.08 -11.39
C THR A 65 -5.36 3.30 -11.03
N TYR A 66 -5.06 4.44 -11.63
CA TYR A 66 -5.85 5.66 -11.54
C TYR A 66 -6.68 5.85 -12.80
N TYR A 67 -7.97 6.09 -12.62
CA TYR A 67 -8.90 6.43 -13.68
C TYR A 67 -9.34 7.90 -13.54
N ASN A 68 -9.24 8.69 -14.61
CA ASN A 68 -9.70 10.08 -14.66
C ASN A 68 -10.94 10.28 -15.55
N ALA A 69 -11.50 9.18 -16.06
CA ALA A 69 -12.80 9.08 -16.72
C ALA A 69 -13.20 7.58 -16.71
N PRO A 70 -14.47 7.23 -16.95
CA PRO A 70 -14.90 5.84 -17.05
C PRO A 70 -14.06 5.05 -18.06
N GLY A 71 -13.39 4.00 -17.59
CA GLY A 71 -12.52 3.14 -18.40
C GLY A 71 -11.23 3.76 -18.91
N LYS A 72 -10.94 5.05 -18.61
CA LYS A 72 -9.73 5.73 -19.07
C LYS A 72 -8.65 5.75 -17.99
N ILE A 73 -7.60 4.97 -18.20
CA ILE A 73 -6.43 4.94 -17.32
C ILE A 73 -5.63 6.25 -17.47
N TYR A 74 -5.50 6.98 -16.37
CA TYR A 74 -4.62 8.15 -16.26
C TYR A 74 -3.19 7.73 -15.93
N ASN A 75 -3.03 6.83 -14.96
CA ASN A 75 -1.72 6.31 -14.56
C ASN A 75 -1.83 4.91 -13.95
N GLN A 76 -0.74 4.15 -14.01
CA GLN A 76 -0.68 2.79 -13.48
C GLN A 76 0.68 2.52 -12.85
N TYR A 77 0.67 1.83 -11.71
CA TYR A 77 1.86 1.46 -10.97
C TYR A 77 1.77 0.00 -10.53
N GLU A 78 2.93 -0.62 -10.35
CA GLU A 78 3.05 -1.89 -9.65
C GLU A 78 3.72 -1.65 -8.29
N LEU A 79 3.05 -2.09 -7.22
CA LEU A 79 3.55 -2.06 -5.85
C LEU A 79 4.39 -3.31 -5.62
N GLN A 80 5.69 -3.13 -5.39
CA GLN A 80 6.68 -4.22 -5.33
C GLN A 80 7.22 -4.47 -3.92
N ARG A 81 7.08 -3.50 -3.02
CA ARG A 81 7.49 -3.58 -1.63
C ARG A 81 6.48 -2.88 -0.74
N VAL A 82 6.16 -3.50 0.38
CA VAL A 82 5.25 -2.96 1.38
C VAL A 82 5.82 -3.24 2.77
N ASN A 83 5.66 -2.28 3.69
CA ASN A 83 5.98 -2.45 5.09
C ASN A 83 4.88 -1.79 5.93
N ARG A 84 4.48 -2.46 7.01
CA ARG A 84 3.66 -1.85 8.06
C ARG A 84 4.53 -0.85 8.82
N VAL A 85 4.13 0.41 8.87
CA VAL A 85 4.80 1.47 9.66
C VAL A 85 4.20 1.53 11.06
N SER A 86 2.86 1.51 11.15
CA SER A 86 2.10 1.44 12.40
C SER A 86 0.80 0.63 12.19
N SER A 87 -0.12 0.66 13.15
CA SER A 87 -1.44 0.03 13.00
C SER A 87 -2.28 0.64 11.89
N ASP A 88 -2.08 1.92 11.59
CA ASP A 88 -2.85 2.72 10.64
C ASP A 88 -1.98 3.29 9.49
N GLN A 89 -0.67 3.05 9.48
CA GLN A 89 0.23 3.55 8.45
C GLN A 89 0.92 2.41 7.70
N VAL A 90 0.90 2.50 6.39
CA VAL A 90 1.55 1.57 5.49
C VAL A 90 2.46 2.30 4.50
N PHE A 91 3.71 1.85 4.43
CA PHE A 91 4.66 2.22 3.39
C PHE A 91 4.54 1.27 2.23
N TYR A 92 4.62 1.79 1.01
CA TYR A 92 4.90 0.97 -0.17
C TYR A 92 5.77 1.71 -1.18
N SER A 93 6.54 0.92 -1.94
CA SER A 93 7.28 1.38 -3.10
C SER A 93 6.54 0.94 -4.36
N GLN A 94 6.21 1.89 -5.22
CA GLN A 94 5.51 1.65 -6.48
C GLN A 94 6.38 2.05 -7.67
N LYS A 95 6.30 1.28 -8.77
CA LYS A 95 7.01 1.53 -10.02
C LYS A 95 6.02 1.81 -11.14
N GLY A 96 6.21 2.93 -11.81
CA GLY A 96 5.48 3.33 -13.02
C GLY A 96 6.44 3.65 -14.16
N SER A 97 5.93 4.20 -15.26
CA SER A 97 6.72 4.60 -16.43
C SER A 97 7.76 5.69 -16.11
N ALA A 98 7.45 6.57 -15.16
CA ALA A 98 8.33 7.66 -14.71
C ALA A 98 9.32 7.28 -13.59
N GLY A 99 9.47 5.99 -13.29
CA GLY A 99 10.37 5.51 -12.25
C GLY A 99 9.66 5.06 -10.96
N ARG A 100 10.43 4.99 -9.87
CA ARG A 100 9.95 4.55 -8.56
C ARG A 100 9.46 5.74 -7.74
N ILE A 101 8.36 5.52 -7.03
CA ILE A 101 7.82 6.45 -6.03
C ILE A 101 7.61 5.67 -4.74
N ASP A 102 8.13 6.19 -3.64
CA ASP A 102 7.92 5.69 -2.29
C ASP A 102 6.78 6.48 -1.64
N VAL A 103 5.83 5.79 -1.03
CA VAL A 103 4.60 6.38 -0.49
C VAL A 103 4.32 5.84 0.90
N VAL A 104 3.89 6.71 1.81
CA VAL A 104 3.25 6.34 3.08
C VAL A 104 1.80 6.79 3.03
N LEU A 105 0.89 5.87 3.28
CA LEU A 105 -0.53 6.16 3.51
C LEU A 105 -0.84 6.10 4.99
N ILE A 106 -1.78 6.94 5.43
CA ILE A 106 -2.54 6.71 6.64
C ILE A 106 -3.91 6.16 6.26
N VAL A 107 -4.36 5.10 6.94
CA VAL A 107 -5.61 4.39 6.66
C VAL A 107 -6.45 4.40 7.92
N THR A 108 -7.64 4.96 7.85
CA THR A 108 -8.55 5.08 9.01
C THR A 108 -9.94 4.59 8.60
N GLY A 109 -10.30 3.38 9.05
CA GLY A 109 -11.56 2.75 8.66
C GLY A 109 -11.64 2.53 7.15
N ASN A 110 -12.62 3.15 6.51
CA ASN A 110 -12.84 3.09 5.07
C ASN A 110 -12.25 4.29 4.30
N ARG A 111 -11.31 5.03 4.88
CA ARG A 111 -10.68 6.20 4.25
C ARG A 111 -9.16 6.10 4.32
N TYR A 112 -8.48 6.64 3.32
CA TYR A 112 -7.04 6.88 3.38
C TYR A 112 -6.67 8.20 2.72
N HIS A 113 -5.49 8.73 3.08
CA HIS A 113 -4.80 9.75 2.30
C HIS A 113 -3.28 9.54 2.30
N VAL A 114 -2.59 10.26 1.42
CA VAL A 114 -1.13 10.20 1.34
C VAL A 114 -0.52 11.05 2.44
N LEU A 115 0.24 10.43 3.35
CA LEU A 115 0.99 11.13 4.39
C LEU A 115 2.33 11.65 3.87
N SER A 116 3.03 10.82 3.07
CA SER A 116 4.26 11.24 2.39
C SER A 116 4.41 10.56 1.04
N SER A 117 5.07 11.24 0.10
CA SER A 117 5.38 10.69 -1.22
C SER A 117 6.64 11.34 -1.77
N GLN A 118 7.60 10.52 -2.25
CA GLN A 118 8.83 10.99 -2.88
C GLN A 118 9.27 10.05 -4.00
N ASN A 119 9.96 10.59 -5.01
CA ASN A 119 10.56 9.76 -6.05
C ASN A 119 11.94 9.22 -5.62
N GLN A 120 12.52 8.39 -6.49
CA GLN A 120 13.84 7.78 -6.27
C GLN A 120 14.98 8.78 -6.17
N ASP A 121 14.83 10.00 -6.70
CA ASP A 121 15.83 11.08 -6.69
C ASP A 121 15.68 11.97 -5.44
N GLY A 122 14.79 11.61 -4.49
CA GLY A 122 14.53 12.36 -3.28
C GLY A 122 13.60 13.56 -3.46
N LYS A 123 12.99 13.74 -4.64
CA LYS A 123 12.00 14.80 -4.87
C LYS A 123 10.71 14.47 -4.13
N VAL A 124 10.37 15.29 -3.14
CA VAL A 124 9.19 15.11 -2.30
C VAL A 124 7.97 15.74 -2.95
N TYR A 125 6.88 15.00 -3.09
CA TYR A 125 5.60 15.47 -3.63
C TYR A 125 4.56 15.75 -2.53
N VAL A 126 4.58 14.92 -1.47
CA VAL A 126 3.71 15.09 -0.30
C VAL A 126 4.59 14.98 0.95
N ARG A 127 4.39 15.89 1.90
CA ARG A 127 5.03 15.90 3.23
C ARG A 127 3.97 16.21 4.27
N ASP A 128 3.92 15.40 5.33
CA ASP A 128 2.98 15.57 6.46
C ASP A 128 1.52 15.73 5.97
N GLY A 129 1.12 14.94 4.96
CA GLY A 129 -0.21 14.96 4.38
C GLY A 129 -0.49 16.17 3.47
N ARG A 130 0.50 17.00 3.13
CA ARG A 130 0.32 18.19 2.30
C ARG A 130 1.18 18.14 1.05
N PHE A 131 0.64 18.62 -0.06
CA PHE A 131 1.39 18.77 -1.30
C PHE A 131 2.53 19.78 -1.14
N THR A 132 3.66 19.49 -1.76
CA THR A 132 4.78 20.41 -1.92
C THR A 132 4.69 21.14 -3.26
N GLU A 133 5.58 22.11 -3.48
CA GLU A 133 5.76 22.79 -4.77
C GLU A 133 6.14 21.86 -5.93
N HIS A 134 6.53 20.63 -5.61
CA HIS A 134 6.93 19.63 -6.59
C HIS A 134 5.75 18.73 -7.04
N ALA A 135 4.58 18.85 -6.42
CA ALA A 135 3.40 18.10 -6.80
C ALA A 135 2.70 18.74 -8.02
N GLY A 136 2.60 18.00 -9.12
CA GLY A 136 1.95 18.47 -10.34
C GLY A 136 2.59 19.74 -10.90
N ASP A 137 1.77 20.79 -11.05
CA ASP A 137 2.18 22.13 -11.52
C ASP A 137 2.52 23.09 -10.35
N GLY A 138 2.58 22.60 -9.13
CA GLY A 138 2.87 23.36 -7.91
C GLY A 138 1.71 24.19 -7.33
N LYS A 139 0.59 24.32 -8.06
CA LYS A 139 -0.55 25.13 -7.61
C LYS A 139 -1.27 24.59 -6.37
N SER A 140 -1.10 23.31 -6.10
CA SER A 140 -1.66 22.65 -4.90
C SER A 140 -0.72 22.70 -3.69
N ALA A 141 0.43 23.37 -3.77
CA ALA A 141 1.39 23.44 -2.67
C ALA A 141 0.74 23.95 -1.38
N GLY A 142 0.95 23.24 -0.27
CA GLY A 142 0.35 23.54 1.04
C GLY A 142 -1.06 23.00 1.24
N LEU A 143 -1.77 22.59 0.19
CA LEU A 143 -3.08 21.94 0.32
C LEU A 143 -2.91 20.51 0.86
N GLU A 144 -3.88 20.05 1.64
CA GLU A 144 -3.93 18.67 2.13
C GLU A 144 -4.10 17.70 0.95
N SER A 145 -3.40 16.56 0.99
CA SER A 145 -3.63 15.47 0.04
C SER A 145 -5.05 14.92 0.25
N PRO A 146 -5.81 14.65 -0.84
CA PRO A 146 -7.21 14.30 -0.72
C PRO A 146 -7.41 12.98 0.04
N TRP A 147 -8.46 12.95 0.87
CA TRP A 147 -8.96 11.73 1.47
C TRP A 147 -9.77 10.95 0.43
N GLN A 148 -9.42 9.69 0.25
CA GLN A 148 -10.22 8.79 -0.56
C GLN A 148 -11.03 7.85 0.30
N THR A 149 -12.27 7.59 -0.11
CA THR A 149 -13.20 6.68 0.54
C THR A 149 -13.24 5.37 -0.24
N LYS A 150 -13.34 4.25 0.47
CA LYS A 150 -13.50 2.95 -0.15
C LYS A 150 -14.90 2.82 -0.74
N CYS A 151 -14.95 2.52 -2.05
CA CYS A 151 -16.21 2.26 -2.73
C CYS A 151 -16.66 0.82 -2.43
N ASN A 152 -17.98 0.66 -2.22
CA ASN A 152 -18.57 -0.67 -2.16
C ASN A 152 -18.74 -1.13 -3.61
N ASP A 153 -18.01 -2.17 -4.00
CA ASP A 153 -18.15 -2.84 -5.29
C ASP A 153 -19.41 -3.71 -5.31
#